data_5c3e3265e0114bcc31375e0dd9ea1cc8
#
_entry.id   5c3e3265e0114bcc31375e0dd9ea1cc8
#
_cell.length_a   1.000
_cell.length_b   1.000
_cell.length_c   1.000
_cell.angle_alpha   90.00
_cell.angle_beta   90.00
_cell.angle_gamma   90.00
#
_symmetry.space_group_name_H-M   'P 1'
#
loop_
_entity.id
_entity.type
_entity.pdbx_description
1 polymer ?
#
loop_
_entity_poly.entity_id
_entity_poly.type
_entity_poly.pdbx_seq_one_letter_code
_entity_poly.pdbx_strand_id
1 'polypeptide(L)'
;MDFFSHAVLPYLLGSFLGLKKKYLAALVLGGIAPDLDMLVIWINYFHPTSLLIVHRGFTHTFFFGFFIAIFMLLLASRVQILARVQRFIDLDLDFSASCLAFAYAGIISHLFLDYLTTRGVPLFYPFVATRYSAEIFSMIEIIIMIASLLVLAELYRERSRTKFNKNVFIIFVAFLLIVGGIRLEGKEMARGFLNDKSAEVHPDSNLFQWAILENDSDRFHVYEFNSLYGKMQHSSSFLRLNISSGSMGSKRAFELAESLPQVKLFRWRAYAVAINASELNGSWLLEYYDPVVKQEMMNSWSIANAASGYGSVRVQAENNEAQVV
;
A
#
# COMPACT_ATOMS: atom_id res chain seq x y z
N MET A 1 0.87 5.10 1.90
CA MET A 1 0.12 6.33 2.24
C MET A 1 -0.19 7.05 0.92
N ASP A 2 -0.86 8.20 0.89
CA ASP A 2 -1.12 8.90 -0.37
C ASP A 2 0.14 9.60 -0.93
N PHE A 3 0.16 9.83 -2.24
CA PHE A 3 1.31 10.45 -2.94
C PHE A 3 1.69 11.84 -2.41
N PHE A 4 0.70 12.63 -1.95
CA PHE A 4 0.96 13.98 -1.45
C PHE A 4 1.68 13.97 -0.12
N SER A 5 1.33 13.06 0.79
CA SER A 5 2.00 12.88 2.08
C SER A 5 3.47 12.51 1.91
N HIS A 6 3.79 11.67 0.91
CA HIS A 6 5.16 11.27 0.57
C HIS A 6 6.01 12.42 0.03
N ALA A 7 5.39 13.47 -0.52
CA ALA A 7 6.08 14.69 -0.92
C ALA A 7 6.18 15.72 0.22
N VAL A 8 5.07 15.91 0.95
CA VAL A 8 4.92 16.96 1.98
C VAL A 8 5.83 16.70 3.18
N LEU A 9 5.83 15.48 3.72
CA LEU A 9 6.62 15.20 4.93
C LEU A 9 8.13 15.44 4.74
N PRO A 10 8.79 14.88 3.70
CA PRO A 10 10.22 15.16 3.48
C PRO A 10 10.48 16.63 3.15
N TYR A 11 9.58 17.33 2.45
CA TYR A 11 9.72 18.76 2.21
C TYR A 11 9.69 19.57 3.51
N LEU A 12 8.69 19.35 4.35
CA LEU A 12 8.54 20.06 5.63
C LEU A 12 9.69 19.74 6.58
N LEU A 13 10.10 18.46 6.67
CA LEU A 13 11.24 18.04 7.48
C LEU A 13 12.53 18.71 7.02
N GLY A 14 12.83 18.69 5.72
CA GLY A 14 14.02 19.31 5.17
C GLY A 14 14.02 20.84 5.35
N SER A 15 12.86 21.49 5.21
CA SER A 15 12.68 22.92 5.48
C SER A 15 12.85 23.26 6.97
N PHE A 16 12.34 22.42 7.86
CA PHE A 16 12.49 22.56 9.31
C PHE A 16 13.96 22.48 9.73
N LEU A 17 14.69 21.53 9.15
CA LEU A 17 16.14 21.35 9.38
C LEU A 17 17.00 22.44 8.70
N GLY A 18 16.41 23.31 7.88
CA GLY A 18 17.13 24.36 7.16
C GLY A 18 18.08 23.85 6.09
N LEU A 19 17.71 22.73 5.43
CA LEU A 19 18.52 22.14 4.36
C LEU A 19 18.71 23.12 3.19
N LYS A 20 19.89 23.07 2.54
CA LYS A 20 20.13 23.76 1.27
C LYS A 20 19.16 23.27 0.21
N LYS A 21 18.77 24.14 -0.74
CA LYS A 21 17.77 23.84 -1.79
C LYS A 21 18.03 22.50 -2.48
N LYS A 22 19.26 22.19 -2.85
CA LYS A 22 19.62 20.94 -3.53
C LYS A 22 19.40 19.68 -2.69
N TYR A 23 19.66 19.75 -1.39
CA TYR A 23 19.44 18.62 -0.48
C TYR A 23 17.95 18.43 -0.19
N LEU A 24 17.20 19.53 -0.06
CA LEU A 24 15.76 19.52 0.06
C LEU A 24 15.11 18.90 -1.18
N ALA A 25 15.55 19.32 -2.38
CA ALA A 25 15.07 18.76 -3.64
C ALA A 25 15.37 17.26 -3.76
N ALA A 26 16.58 16.82 -3.40
CA ALA A 26 16.95 15.42 -3.39
C ALA A 26 16.11 14.60 -2.40
N LEU A 27 15.87 15.12 -1.20
CA LEU A 27 15.04 14.49 -0.18
C LEU A 27 13.59 14.28 -0.66
N VAL A 28 12.99 15.32 -1.26
CA VAL A 28 11.63 15.23 -1.82
C VAL A 28 11.57 14.29 -3.01
N LEU A 29 12.57 14.35 -3.92
CA LEU A 29 12.66 13.43 -5.05
C LEU A 29 12.66 11.97 -4.58
N GLY A 30 13.44 11.66 -3.56
CA GLY A 30 13.43 10.32 -2.95
C GLY A 30 12.08 9.96 -2.32
N GLY A 31 11.42 10.93 -1.67
CA GLY A 31 10.10 10.73 -1.08
C GLY A 31 9.01 10.34 -2.07
N ILE A 32 9.10 10.79 -3.32
CA ILE A 32 8.10 10.45 -4.35
C ILE A 32 8.54 9.33 -5.29
N ALA A 33 9.83 9.00 -5.33
CA ALA A 33 10.42 8.13 -6.34
C ALA A 33 9.83 6.70 -6.36
N PRO A 34 9.56 6.02 -5.23
CA PRO A 34 8.99 4.68 -5.26
C PRO A 34 7.62 4.61 -5.95
N ASP A 35 6.74 5.61 -5.73
CA ASP A 35 5.39 5.67 -6.29
C ASP A 35 5.35 5.95 -7.80
N LEU A 36 6.47 6.31 -8.40
CA LEU A 36 6.57 6.41 -9.86
C LEU A 36 6.43 5.05 -10.56
N ASP A 37 6.47 3.95 -9.81
CA ASP A 37 6.11 2.62 -10.32
C ASP A 37 4.69 2.58 -10.90
N MET A 38 3.78 3.42 -10.40
CA MET A 38 2.43 3.54 -10.94
C MET A 38 2.40 3.95 -12.41
N LEU A 39 3.44 4.65 -12.90
CA LEU A 39 3.56 5.02 -14.31
C LEU A 39 3.86 3.82 -15.23
N VAL A 40 4.37 2.73 -14.68
CA VAL A 40 4.76 1.53 -15.43
C VAL A 40 3.91 0.29 -15.09
N ILE A 41 3.01 0.38 -14.13
CA ILE A 41 2.17 -0.74 -13.67
C ILE A 41 1.29 -1.33 -14.79
N TRP A 42 0.93 -0.52 -15.81
CA TRP A 42 0.18 -0.95 -16.97
C TRP A 42 0.89 -2.06 -17.78
N ILE A 43 2.21 -2.18 -17.68
CA ILE A 43 3.01 -3.23 -18.34
C ILE A 43 2.56 -4.61 -17.82
N ASN A 44 2.08 -4.70 -16.58
CA ASN A 44 1.59 -5.94 -15.98
C ASN A 44 0.35 -6.52 -16.68
N TYR A 45 -0.43 -5.68 -17.39
CA TYR A 45 -1.55 -6.18 -18.20
C TYR A 45 -1.10 -7.03 -19.38
N PHE A 46 0.07 -6.71 -19.93
CA PHE A 46 0.62 -7.42 -21.09
C PHE A 46 1.58 -8.54 -20.70
N HIS A 47 2.30 -8.34 -19.62
CA HIS A 47 3.28 -9.28 -19.06
C HIS A 47 3.08 -9.40 -17.56
N PRO A 48 2.15 -10.26 -17.12
CA PRO A 48 1.91 -10.47 -15.69
C PRO A 48 3.14 -11.16 -15.08
N THR A 49 4.13 -10.35 -14.75
CA THR A 49 5.32 -10.78 -14.02
C THR A 49 5.03 -10.63 -12.55
N SER A 50 5.25 -11.67 -11.78
CA SER A 50 5.13 -11.64 -10.32
C SER A 50 5.77 -10.40 -9.70
N LEU A 51 5.89 -10.14 -8.57
CA LEU A 51 6.58 -9.17 -7.70
C LEU A 51 7.33 -7.96 -8.32
N LEU A 52 7.78 -8.01 -9.59
CA LEU A 52 8.68 -6.99 -10.14
C LEU A 52 7.99 -5.69 -10.52
N ILE A 53 6.83 -5.75 -11.21
CA ILE A 53 6.14 -4.55 -11.73
C ILE A 53 4.77 -4.42 -11.06
N VAL A 54 4.75 -4.31 -9.75
CA VAL A 54 3.53 -4.08 -8.98
C VAL A 54 3.74 -2.94 -8.01
N HIS A 55 2.72 -2.14 -7.80
CA HIS A 55 2.77 -1.11 -6.77
C HIS A 55 3.04 -1.72 -5.40
N ARG A 56 3.96 -1.10 -4.67
CA ARG A 56 4.54 -1.65 -3.43
C ARG A 56 5.24 -3.00 -3.64
N GLY A 57 5.84 -3.19 -4.82
CA GLY A 57 6.71 -4.30 -5.17
C GLY A 57 8.19 -3.98 -4.89
N PHE A 58 9.06 -4.28 -5.87
CA PHE A 58 10.51 -4.09 -5.73
C PHE A 58 10.95 -2.64 -5.48
N THR A 59 10.18 -1.66 -5.98
CA THR A 59 10.44 -0.24 -5.78
C THR A 59 10.37 0.18 -4.32
N HIS A 60 9.59 -0.56 -3.51
CA HIS A 60 9.35 -0.28 -2.10
C HIS A 60 10.20 -1.16 -1.18
N THR A 61 11.50 -1.24 -1.46
CA THR A 61 12.47 -2.02 -0.67
C THR A 61 13.70 -1.17 -0.34
N PHE A 62 14.39 -1.50 0.72
CA PHE A 62 15.65 -0.81 1.02
C PHE A 62 16.68 -1.05 -0.08
N PHE A 63 16.84 -2.29 -0.54
CA PHE A 63 17.86 -2.63 -1.52
C PHE A 63 17.64 -1.96 -2.88
N PHE A 64 16.48 -2.17 -3.51
CA PHE A 64 16.20 -1.56 -4.82
C PHE A 64 15.92 -0.06 -4.70
N GLY A 65 15.39 0.40 -3.58
CA GLY A 65 15.22 1.82 -3.29
C GLY A 65 16.53 2.61 -3.40
N PHE A 66 17.64 2.03 -2.97
CA PHE A 66 18.95 2.65 -3.16
C PHE A 66 19.29 2.87 -4.66
N PHE A 67 19.07 1.86 -5.48
CA PHE A 67 19.29 1.97 -6.94
C PHE A 67 18.31 2.93 -7.60
N ILE A 68 17.07 2.99 -7.12
CA ILE A 68 16.07 3.96 -7.58
C ILE A 68 16.52 5.39 -7.22
N ALA A 69 17.08 5.61 -6.03
CA ALA A 69 17.64 6.92 -5.66
C ALA A 69 18.75 7.35 -6.62
N ILE A 70 19.67 6.43 -6.96
CA ILE A 70 20.73 6.68 -7.95
C ILE A 70 20.11 7.04 -9.30
N PHE A 71 19.22 6.20 -9.81
CA PHE A 71 18.60 6.38 -11.13
C PHE A 71 17.84 7.70 -11.21
N MET A 72 16.99 7.99 -10.23
CA MET A 72 16.18 9.21 -10.21
C MET A 72 17.03 10.46 -10.07
N LEU A 73 18.06 10.42 -9.24
CA LEU A 73 18.99 11.54 -9.09
C LEU A 73 19.81 11.79 -10.37
N LEU A 74 20.30 10.72 -11.02
CA LEU A 74 20.99 10.83 -12.32
C LEU A 74 20.06 11.41 -13.38
N LEU A 75 18.81 10.96 -13.44
CA LEU A 75 17.84 11.47 -14.41
C LEU A 75 17.49 12.93 -14.15
N ALA A 76 17.15 13.29 -12.92
CA ALA A 76 16.71 14.63 -12.54
C ALA A 76 17.86 15.68 -12.61
N SER A 77 19.11 15.27 -12.40
CA SER A 77 20.27 16.15 -12.49
C SER A 77 20.75 16.40 -13.93
N ARG A 78 20.14 15.72 -14.95
CA ARG A 78 20.47 16.00 -16.37
C ARG A 78 20.11 17.44 -16.72
N VAL A 79 21.06 18.17 -17.30
CA VAL A 79 20.93 19.60 -17.64
C VAL A 79 19.64 19.91 -18.41
N GLN A 80 19.26 19.03 -19.36
CA GLN A 80 18.07 19.22 -20.18
C GLN A 80 16.77 19.07 -19.39
N ILE A 81 16.71 18.12 -18.44
CA ILE A 81 15.55 17.88 -17.57
C ILE A 81 15.49 18.99 -16.52
N LEU A 82 16.61 19.25 -15.87
CA LEU A 82 16.73 20.29 -14.84
C LEU A 82 16.33 21.67 -15.41
N ALA A 83 16.86 22.07 -16.55
CA ALA A 83 16.53 23.33 -17.22
C ALA A 83 15.03 23.42 -17.60
N ARG A 84 14.40 22.29 -17.93
CA ARG A 84 12.95 22.26 -18.23
C ARG A 84 12.10 22.43 -16.97
N VAL A 85 12.50 21.79 -15.89
CA VAL A 85 11.79 21.87 -14.59
C VAL A 85 12.01 23.25 -13.94
N GLN A 86 13.20 23.82 -14.06
CA GLN A 86 13.55 25.16 -13.54
C GLN A 86 12.70 26.30 -14.14
N ARG A 87 12.02 26.07 -15.30
CA ARG A 87 11.04 27.04 -15.83
C ARG A 87 9.81 27.21 -14.95
N PHE A 88 9.50 26.19 -14.14
CA PHE A 88 8.30 26.16 -13.32
C PHE A 88 8.60 26.25 -11.82
N ILE A 89 9.74 25.71 -11.40
CA ILE A 89 10.13 25.59 -9.98
C ILE A 89 11.60 25.98 -9.85
N ASP A 90 11.92 26.78 -8.83
CA ASP A 90 13.32 27.09 -8.45
C ASP A 90 13.95 25.82 -7.83
N LEU A 91 14.44 24.93 -8.68
CA LEU A 91 15.05 23.66 -8.32
C LEU A 91 16.55 23.71 -8.58
N ASP A 92 17.33 23.36 -7.56
CA ASP A 92 18.76 23.11 -7.66
C ASP A 92 19.01 21.64 -7.32
N LEU A 93 19.73 20.92 -8.17
CA LEU A 93 20.00 19.50 -7.98
C LEU A 93 21.26 19.11 -8.72
N ASP A 94 22.16 18.39 -8.04
CA ASP A 94 23.38 17.82 -8.63
C ASP A 94 23.50 16.33 -8.32
N PHE A 95 24.27 15.62 -9.14
CA PHE A 95 24.61 14.23 -8.84
C PHE A 95 25.87 14.22 -7.96
N SER A 96 25.67 14.26 -6.64
CA SER A 96 26.72 14.18 -5.63
C SER A 96 26.37 13.14 -4.55
N ALA A 97 27.38 12.68 -3.84
CA ALA A 97 27.18 11.73 -2.73
C ALA A 97 26.23 12.27 -1.65
N SER A 98 26.31 13.60 -1.37
CA SER A 98 25.39 14.24 -0.42
C SER A 98 23.95 14.26 -0.92
N CYS A 99 23.71 14.61 -2.19
CA CYS A 99 22.36 14.55 -2.76
C CYS A 99 21.83 13.11 -2.82
N LEU A 100 22.69 12.12 -3.11
CA LEU A 100 22.32 10.71 -3.07
C LEU A 100 21.90 10.27 -1.64
N ALA A 101 22.64 10.70 -0.62
CA ALA A 101 22.30 10.40 0.76
C ALA A 101 20.90 10.97 1.14
N PHE A 102 20.60 12.21 0.74
CA PHE A 102 19.30 12.82 0.98
C PHE A 102 18.18 12.20 0.12
N ALA A 103 18.44 11.84 -1.13
CA ALA A 103 17.47 11.10 -1.95
C ALA A 103 17.14 9.74 -1.33
N TYR A 104 18.15 9.01 -0.86
CA TYR A 104 17.91 7.74 -0.19
C TYR A 104 17.20 7.92 1.18
N ALA A 105 17.51 8.97 1.93
CA ALA A 105 16.74 9.32 3.14
C ALA A 105 15.27 9.61 2.83
N GLY A 106 14.99 10.25 1.68
CA GLY A 106 13.63 10.42 1.18
C GLY A 106 12.91 9.10 0.92
N ILE A 107 13.59 8.14 0.28
CA ILE A 107 13.05 6.78 0.08
C ILE A 107 12.77 6.10 1.42
N ILE A 108 13.69 6.18 2.39
CA ILE A 108 13.47 5.61 3.73
C ILE A 108 12.23 6.24 4.39
N SER A 109 12.06 7.55 4.27
CA SER A 109 10.85 8.25 4.76
C SER A 109 9.58 7.74 4.09
N HIS A 110 9.61 7.51 2.77
CA HIS A 110 8.51 6.91 2.02
C HIS A 110 8.16 5.51 2.54
N LEU A 111 9.16 4.62 2.59
CA LEU A 111 8.99 3.24 3.08
C LEU A 111 8.45 3.19 4.51
N PHE A 112 8.89 4.13 5.35
CA PHE A 112 8.39 4.23 6.72
C PHE A 112 6.89 4.61 6.76
N LEU A 113 6.48 5.61 5.97
CA LEU A 113 5.06 5.96 5.89
C LEU A 113 4.21 4.81 5.37
N ASP A 114 4.69 4.07 4.38
CA ASP A 114 3.98 2.91 3.84
C ASP A 114 3.97 1.71 4.78
N TYR A 115 5.03 1.54 5.59
CA TYR A 115 5.03 0.55 6.66
C TYR A 115 3.92 0.80 7.69
N LEU A 116 3.56 2.06 7.95
CA LEU A 116 2.47 2.38 8.87
C LEU A 116 1.07 2.04 8.32
N THR A 117 0.96 1.77 7.02
CA THR A 117 -0.34 1.50 6.36
C THR A 117 -0.64 0.02 6.19
N THR A 118 -1.87 -0.28 5.77
CA THR A 118 -2.32 -1.64 5.44
C THR A 118 -1.46 -2.30 4.37
N ARG A 119 -1.41 -3.63 4.40
CA ARG A 119 -0.74 -4.52 3.42
C ARG A 119 0.77 -4.33 3.32
N GLY A 120 1.32 -3.34 3.99
CA GLY A 120 2.76 -3.11 4.16
C GLY A 120 3.59 -3.10 2.87
N VAL A 121 4.89 -3.23 3.06
CA VAL A 121 5.91 -3.19 2.00
C VAL A 121 6.95 -4.29 2.21
N PRO A 122 7.54 -4.87 1.14
CA PRO A 122 8.55 -5.92 1.22
C PRO A 122 9.95 -5.34 1.49
N LEU A 123 10.14 -4.73 2.67
CA LEU A 123 11.32 -3.91 3.02
C LEU A 123 12.66 -4.57 2.70
N PHE A 124 12.76 -5.89 2.92
CA PHE A 124 14.02 -6.64 2.81
C PHE A 124 14.12 -7.51 1.54
N TYR A 125 13.21 -7.35 0.58
CA TYR A 125 13.34 -8.02 -0.70
C TYR A 125 14.59 -7.51 -1.45
N PRO A 126 15.38 -8.36 -2.14
CA PRO A 126 15.13 -9.75 -2.54
C PRO A 126 15.49 -10.83 -1.51
N PHE A 127 16.02 -10.49 -0.37
CA PHE A 127 16.48 -11.47 0.64
C PHE A 127 15.32 -12.15 1.36
N VAL A 128 14.26 -11.37 1.66
CA VAL A 128 13.02 -11.85 2.31
C VAL A 128 11.84 -11.24 1.59
N ALA A 129 10.90 -12.06 1.15
CA ALA A 129 9.72 -11.61 0.41
C ALA A 129 8.54 -11.21 1.32
N THR A 130 8.68 -11.34 2.64
CA THR A 130 7.64 -10.98 3.61
C THR A 130 7.33 -9.48 3.54
N ARG A 131 6.06 -9.14 3.57
CA ARG A 131 5.59 -7.76 3.68
C ARG A 131 5.49 -7.37 5.15
N TYR A 132 5.94 -6.17 5.46
CA TYR A 132 5.95 -5.62 6.81
C TYR A 132 4.99 -4.44 6.89
N SER A 133 4.10 -4.47 7.86
CA SER A 133 3.12 -3.41 8.11
C SER A 133 2.87 -3.25 9.61
N ALA A 134 2.69 -2.01 10.04
CA ALA A 134 2.20 -1.69 11.38
C ALA A 134 0.66 -1.72 11.46
N GLU A 135 -0.03 -1.73 10.32
CA GLU A 135 -1.51 -1.75 10.25
C GLU A 135 -2.15 -0.68 11.14
N ILE A 136 -1.66 0.56 11.05
CA ILE A 136 -2.20 1.71 11.82
C ILE A 136 -3.17 2.50 10.93
N PHE A 137 -2.73 2.82 9.71
CA PHE A 137 -3.50 3.61 8.75
C PHE A 137 -4.02 2.74 7.62
N SER A 138 -5.11 3.13 7.00
CA SER A 138 -5.54 2.55 5.74
C SER A 138 -4.54 2.87 4.60
N MET A 139 -4.66 2.19 3.47
CA MET A 139 -3.80 2.46 2.30
C MET A 139 -3.89 3.93 1.85
N ILE A 140 -5.10 4.50 1.85
CA ILE A 140 -5.37 5.91 1.58
C ILE A 140 -6.15 6.46 2.76
N GLU A 141 -5.48 7.22 3.62
CA GLU A 141 -6.12 7.89 4.74
C GLU A 141 -6.63 9.26 4.25
N ILE A 142 -7.92 9.37 3.97
CA ILE A 142 -8.54 10.55 3.34
C ILE A 142 -8.25 11.84 4.12
N ILE A 143 -8.30 11.77 5.44
CA ILE A 143 -8.07 12.95 6.29
C ILE A 143 -6.61 13.44 6.20
N ILE A 144 -5.64 12.53 6.10
CA ILE A 144 -4.21 12.87 5.92
C ILE A 144 -3.98 13.39 4.51
N MET A 145 -4.60 12.79 3.50
CA MET A 145 -4.51 13.26 2.11
C MET A 145 -5.04 14.70 1.97
N ILE A 146 -6.20 15.01 2.55
CA ILE A 146 -6.76 16.36 2.54
C ILE A 146 -5.81 17.33 3.26
N ALA A 147 -5.30 16.96 4.43
CA ALA A 147 -4.34 17.79 5.18
C ALA A 147 -3.07 18.06 4.35
N SER A 148 -2.54 17.03 3.67
CA SER A 148 -1.36 17.16 2.79
C SER A 148 -1.63 18.10 1.60
N LEU A 149 -2.81 18.01 0.98
CA LEU A 149 -3.22 18.92 -0.09
C LEU A 149 -3.34 20.36 0.40
N LEU A 150 -3.92 20.58 1.58
CA LEU A 150 -4.01 21.92 2.18
C LEU A 150 -2.63 22.48 2.47
N VAL A 151 -1.72 21.68 3.00
CA VAL A 151 -0.32 22.08 3.22
C VAL A 151 0.34 22.46 1.89
N LEU A 152 0.19 21.68 0.83
CA LEU A 152 0.74 21.99 -0.50
C LEU A 152 0.16 23.30 -1.06
N ALA A 153 -1.13 23.54 -0.90
CA ALA A 153 -1.78 24.79 -1.33
C ALA A 153 -1.22 25.99 -0.58
N GLU A 154 -1.04 25.87 0.75
CA GLU A 154 -0.45 26.94 1.57
C GLU A 154 1.03 27.18 1.22
N LEU A 155 1.82 26.13 1.03
CA LEU A 155 3.22 26.26 0.60
C LEU A 155 3.33 26.92 -0.78
N TYR A 156 2.41 26.66 -1.69
CA TYR A 156 2.35 27.31 -2.99
C TYR A 156 2.01 28.80 -2.87
N ARG A 157 1.09 29.17 -1.97
CA ARG A 157 0.68 30.54 -1.73
C ARG A 157 1.79 31.37 -1.07
N GLU A 158 2.47 30.80 -0.08
CA GLU A 158 3.44 31.50 0.80
C GLU A 158 4.91 31.25 0.42
N ARG A 159 5.25 31.23 -0.85
CA ARG A 159 6.51 30.78 -1.50
C ARG A 159 7.84 31.20 -0.85
N SER A 160 7.88 32.03 0.24
CA SER A 160 9.12 32.65 0.71
C SER A 160 9.37 32.73 2.23
N ARG A 161 8.57 32.10 3.11
CA ARG A 161 8.69 32.31 4.55
C ARG A 161 9.21 31.10 5.33
N THR A 162 10.51 31.05 5.64
CA THR A 162 11.13 29.95 6.44
C THR A 162 10.51 29.75 7.81
N LYS A 163 10.06 30.78 8.54
CA LYS A 163 9.34 30.66 9.81
C LYS A 163 7.98 29.98 9.62
N PHE A 164 7.30 30.28 8.54
CA PHE A 164 6.02 29.67 8.20
C PHE A 164 6.16 28.15 8.02
N ASN A 165 7.14 27.70 7.24
CA ASN A 165 7.40 26.27 7.00
C ASN A 165 7.69 25.49 8.28
N LYS A 166 8.37 26.09 9.26
CA LYS A 166 8.63 25.46 10.57
C LYS A 166 7.35 25.24 11.37
N ASN A 167 6.48 26.24 11.42
CA ASN A 167 5.20 26.13 12.12
C ASN A 167 4.28 25.12 11.45
N VAL A 168 4.20 25.13 10.11
CA VAL A 168 3.42 24.14 9.36
C VAL A 168 3.92 22.73 9.61
N PHE A 169 5.26 22.51 9.66
CA PHE A 169 5.83 21.22 10.01
C PHE A 169 5.37 20.73 11.39
N ILE A 170 5.48 21.57 12.40
CA ILE A 170 5.08 21.22 13.78
C ILE A 170 3.58 20.87 13.82
N ILE A 171 2.74 21.71 13.19
CA ILE A 171 1.28 21.48 13.14
C ILE A 171 0.96 20.18 12.40
N PHE A 172 1.61 19.94 11.25
CA PHE A 172 1.39 18.74 10.45
C PHE A 172 1.82 17.48 11.19
N VAL A 173 3.00 17.49 11.84
CA VAL A 173 3.46 16.35 12.65
C VAL A 173 2.54 16.12 13.86
N ALA A 174 2.14 17.21 14.57
CA ALA A 174 1.19 17.08 15.67
C ALA A 174 -0.16 16.47 15.20
N PHE A 175 -0.65 16.89 14.05
CA PHE A 175 -1.84 16.31 13.42
C PHE A 175 -1.66 14.81 13.13
N LEU A 176 -0.53 14.41 12.51
CA LEU A 176 -0.23 13.00 12.25
C LEU A 176 -0.16 12.17 13.54
N LEU A 177 0.43 12.72 14.60
CA LEU A 177 0.50 12.06 15.91
C LEU A 177 -0.88 11.90 16.56
N ILE A 178 -1.76 12.92 16.45
CA ILE A 178 -3.13 12.85 16.96
C ILE A 178 -3.92 11.78 16.20
N VAL A 179 -3.91 11.82 14.87
CA VAL A 179 -4.61 10.83 14.04
C VAL A 179 -4.05 9.42 14.29
N GLY A 180 -2.73 9.29 14.36
CA GLY A 180 -2.05 8.03 14.70
C GLY A 180 -2.42 7.52 16.10
N GLY A 181 -2.53 8.40 17.09
CA GLY A 181 -2.97 8.05 18.45
C GLY A 181 -4.40 7.52 18.46
N ILE A 182 -5.34 8.19 17.77
CA ILE A 182 -6.73 7.73 17.61
C ILE A 182 -6.77 6.35 16.96
N ARG A 183 -5.96 6.15 15.90
CA ARG A 183 -5.87 4.85 15.23
C ARG A 183 -5.30 3.76 16.12
N LEU A 184 -4.23 4.04 16.87
CA LEU A 184 -3.63 3.05 17.78
C LEU A 184 -4.60 2.65 18.89
N GLU A 185 -5.30 3.61 19.49
CA GLU A 185 -6.32 3.32 20.50
C GLU A 185 -7.45 2.46 19.90
N GLY A 186 -7.97 2.84 18.73
CA GLY A 186 -8.98 2.06 18.03
C GLY A 186 -8.55 0.64 17.70
N LYS A 187 -7.28 0.44 17.32
CA LYS A 187 -6.69 -0.87 17.08
C LYS A 187 -6.67 -1.75 18.33
N GLU A 188 -6.25 -1.18 19.46
CA GLU A 188 -6.22 -1.92 20.74
C GLU A 188 -7.63 -2.25 21.24
N MET A 189 -8.60 -1.35 21.05
CA MET A 189 -10.01 -1.64 21.35
C MET A 189 -10.53 -2.81 20.49
N ALA A 190 -10.23 -2.81 19.17
CA ALA A 190 -10.62 -3.89 18.28
C ALA A 190 -9.99 -5.23 18.64
N ARG A 191 -8.70 -5.24 19.02
CA ARG A 191 -8.00 -6.45 19.51
C ARG A 191 -8.60 -7.02 20.79
N GLY A 192 -8.98 -6.14 21.70
CA GLY A 192 -9.59 -6.55 22.98
C GLY A 192 -11.02 -7.07 22.84
N PHE A 193 -11.68 -6.80 21.72
CA PHE A 193 -13.10 -7.09 21.53
C PHE A 193 -13.42 -8.59 21.51
N LEU A 194 -12.64 -9.41 20.79
CA LEU A 194 -12.88 -10.86 20.67
C LEU A 194 -12.25 -11.70 21.79
N ASN A 195 -11.42 -11.11 22.66
CA ASN A 195 -10.58 -11.85 23.63
C ASN A 195 -9.70 -12.94 22.99
N ASP A 196 -9.56 -12.95 21.66
CA ASP A 196 -8.70 -13.86 20.93
C ASP A 196 -7.40 -13.15 20.49
N LYS A 197 -6.28 -13.62 21.04
CA LYS A 197 -4.95 -13.07 20.72
C LYS A 197 -4.44 -13.42 19.31
N SER A 198 -5.08 -14.38 18.65
CA SER A 198 -4.73 -14.81 17.29
C SER A 198 -5.43 -14.00 16.21
N ALA A 199 -6.46 -13.22 16.57
CA ALA A 199 -7.19 -12.39 15.63
C ALA A 199 -6.32 -11.24 15.08
N GLU A 200 -6.33 -11.08 13.77
CA GLU A 200 -5.64 -10.00 13.08
C GLU A 200 -6.56 -8.80 12.94
N VAL A 201 -6.04 -7.59 13.15
CA VAL A 201 -6.82 -6.34 13.12
C VAL A 201 -6.27 -5.42 12.05
N HIS A 202 -7.11 -5.09 11.07
CA HIS A 202 -6.78 -4.29 9.91
C HIS A 202 -7.60 -3.00 9.89
N PRO A 203 -6.99 -1.82 9.61
CA PRO A 203 -7.73 -0.56 9.54
C PRO A 203 -8.51 -0.45 8.23
N ASP A 204 -9.74 0.01 8.30
CA ASP A 204 -10.56 0.43 7.15
C ASP A 204 -10.23 1.88 6.75
N SER A 205 -10.77 2.33 5.63
CA SER A 205 -10.68 3.71 5.12
C SER A 205 -11.37 4.74 6.03
N ASN A 206 -12.34 4.33 6.81
CA ASN A 206 -12.95 5.16 7.85
C ASN A 206 -12.06 5.17 9.11
N LEU A 207 -11.78 6.38 9.64
CA LEU A 207 -10.88 6.61 10.79
C LEU A 207 -11.17 5.72 12.00
N PHE A 208 -12.43 5.36 12.25
CA PHE A 208 -12.88 4.61 13.41
C PHE A 208 -13.27 3.16 13.09
N GLN A 209 -13.18 2.74 11.84
CA GLN A 209 -13.54 1.38 11.44
C GLN A 209 -12.32 0.45 11.32
N TRP A 210 -12.54 -0.80 11.75
CA TRP A 210 -11.55 -1.87 11.83
C TRP A 210 -12.16 -3.17 11.36
N ALA A 211 -11.43 -3.90 10.54
CA ALA A 211 -11.75 -5.28 10.21
C ALA A 211 -10.97 -6.20 11.14
N ILE A 212 -11.65 -7.12 11.81
CA ILE A 212 -11.04 -8.15 12.66
C ILE A 212 -11.17 -9.48 11.92
N LEU A 213 -10.05 -10.11 11.61
CA LEU A 213 -9.98 -11.40 10.94
C LEU A 213 -9.64 -12.48 11.98
N GLU A 214 -10.58 -13.37 12.20
CA GLU A 214 -10.39 -14.57 13.02
C GLU A 214 -10.24 -15.79 12.11
N ASN A 215 -9.22 -16.60 12.41
CA ASN A 215 -8.87 -17.78 11.65
C ASN A 215 -9.37 -19.03 12.35
N ASP A 216 -10.43 -19.67 11.83
CA ASP A 216 -10.85 -20.99 12.27
C ASP A 216 -10.33 -22.09 11.30
N SER A 217 -10.51 -23.36 11.66
CA SER A 217 -9.99 -24.52 10.92
C SER A 217 -10.48 -24.58 9.48
N ASP A 218 -11.75 -24.33 9.25
CA ASP A 218 -12.40 -24.41 7.93
C ASP A 218 -12.96 -23.07 7.42
N ARG A 219 -12.92 -22.01 8.23
CA ARG A 219 -13.54 -20.71 7.96
C ARG A 219 -12.65 -19.53 8.32
N PHE A 220 -12.98 -18.41 7.72
CA PHE A 220 -12.57 -17.08 8.13
C PHE A 220 -13.81 -16.35 8.65
N HIS A 221 -13.71 -15.81 9.86
CA HIS A 221 -14.70 -14.88 10.39
C HIS A 221 -14.15 -13.48 10.28
N VAL A 222 -14.91 -12.59 9.65
CA VAL A 222 -14.56 -11.18 9.51
C VAL A 222 -15.61 -10.35 10.22
N TYR A 223 -15.15 -9.54 11.19
CA TYR A 223 -16.01 -8.64 11.95
C TYR A 223 -15.65 -7.20 11.63
N GLU A 224 -16.64 -6.37 11.46
CA GLU A 224 -16.47 -4.92 11.37
C GLU A 224 -16.72 -4.30 12.74
N PHE A 225 -15.69 -3.68 13.27
CA PHE A 225 -15.70 -3.03 14.58
C PHE A 225 -15.57 -1.53 14.43
N ASN A 226 -16.44 -0.76 15.11
CA ASN A 226 -16.35 0.69 15.16
C ASN A 226 -15.83 1.11 16.53
N SER A 227 -14.62 1.68 16.57
CA SER A 227 -13.95 2.08 17.82
C SER A 227 -14.59 3.32 18.48
N LEU A 228 -15.26 4.20 17.70
CA LEU A 228 -15.95 5.37 18.25
C LEU A 228 -17.15 4.95 19.12
N TYR A 229 -17.86 3.90 18.73
CA TYR A 229 -19.02 3.38 19.44
C TYR A 229 -18.69 2.18 20.34
N GLY A 230 -17.48 1.61 20.20
CA GLY A 230 -17.07 0.39 20.92
C GLY A 230 -17.93 -0.83 20.57
N LYS A 231 -18.43 -0.94 19.32
CA LYS A 231 -19.40 -1.95 18.92
C LYS A 231 -19.04 -2.61 17.60
N MET A 232 -19.37 -3.88 17.50
CA MET A 232 -19.41 -4.60 16.23
C MET A 232 -20.63 -4.15 15.41
N GLN A 233 -20.41 -3.90 14.13
CA GLN A 233 -21.47 -3.46 13.20
C GLN A 233 -21.95 -4.61 12.30
N HIS A 234 -21.01 -5.35 11.71
CA HIS A 234 -21.29 -6.46 10.81
C HIS A 234 -20.35 -7.64 11.09
N SER A 235 -20.78 -8.82 10.71
CA SER A 235 -19.94 -10.00 10.71
C SER A 235 -20.29 -10.91 9.54
N SER A 236 -19.30 -11.53 8.94
CA SER A 236 -19.48 -12.54 7.89
C SER A 236 -18.54 -13.71 8.11
N SER A 237 -18.96 -14.88 7.62
CA SER A 237 -18.16 -16.09 7.67
C SER A 237 -17.95 -16.62 6.26
N PHE A 238 -16.70 -16.91 5.92
CA PHE A 238 -16.28 -17.37 4.61
C PHE A 238 -15.58 -18.73 4.74
N LEU A 239 -16.02 -19.73 3.97
CA LEU A 239 -15.31 -21.01 3.91
C LEU A 239 -13.92 -20.81 3.30
N ARG A 240 -12.89 -21.45 3.88
CA ARG A 240 -11.54 -21.43 3.30
C ARG A 240 -11.53 -22.06 1.92
N LEU A 241 -12.30 -23.12 1.76
CA LEU A 241 -12.51 -23.81 0.49
C LEU A 241 -13.97 -24.20 0.37
N ASN A 242 -14.64 -23.62 -0.62
CA ASN A 242 -16.02 -23.95 -0.97
C ASN A 242 -16.05 -24.64 -2.34
N ILE A 243 -16.36 -25.93 -2.37
CA ILE A 243 -16.45 -26.74 -3.59
C ILE A 243 -17.94 -27.05 -3.86
N SER A 244 -18.47 -26.49 -4.95
CA SER A 244 -19.89 -26.61 -5.28
C SER A 244 -20.25 -27.87 -6.03
N SER A 245 -19.28 -28.58 -6.67
CA SER A 245 -19.52 -29.84 -7.41
C SER A 245 -18.19 -30.55 -7.73
N GLY A 246 -18.20 -31.87 -7.78
CA GLY A 246 -17.12 -32.71 -8.30
C GLY A 246 -15.87 -32.82 -7.41
N SER A 247 -15.43 -34.03 -7.11
CA SER A 247 -14.25 -34.22 -6.27
C SER A 247 -13.00 -34.69 -7.02
N MET A 248 -13.13 -35.34 -8.17
CA MET A 248 -12.02 -36.06 -8.81
C MET A 248 -11.10 -35.21 -9.69
N GLY A 249 -11.58 -34.14 -10.29
CA GLY A 249 -10.79 -33.22 -11.13
C GLY A 249 -10.19 -32.00 -10.37
N SER A 250 -10.70 -31.71 -9.17
CA SER A 250 -10.38 -30.50 -8.43
C SER A 250 -8.89 -30.36 -8.11
N LYS A 251 -8.22 -31.42 -7.65
CA LYS A 251 -6.81 -31.38 -7.25
C LYS A 251 -5.89 -30.88 -8.36
N ARG A 252 -6.09 -31.38 -9.58
CA ARG A 252 -5.28 -30.96 -10.75
C ARG A 252 -5.57 -29.51 -11.12
N ALA A 253 -6.84 -29.09 -11.09
CA ALA A 253 -7.22 -27.72 -11.35
C ALA A 253 -6.58 -26.74 -10.34
N PHE A 254 -6.56 -27.12 -9.05
CA PHE A 254 -5.86 -26.33 -8.02
C PHE A 254 -4.36 -26.25 -8.29
N GLU A 255 -3.67 -27.35 -8.58
CA GLU A 255 -2.24 -27.36 -8.87
C GLU A 255 -1.89 -26.42 -10.04
N LEU A 256 -2.69 -26.46 -11.10
CA LEU A 256 -2.51 -25.59 -12.25
C LEU A 256 -2.74 -24.12 -11.89
N ALA A 257 -3.83 -23.79 -11.19
CA ALA A 257 -4.12 -22.43 -10.77
C ALA A 257 -3.05 -21.86 -9.83
N GLU A 258 -2.58 -22.64 -8.85
CA GLU A 258 -1.52 -22.25 -7.91
C GLU A 258 -0.16 -22.02 -8.61
N SER A 259 0.04 -22.59 -9.79
CA SER A 259 1.26 -22.33 -10.58
C SER A 259 1.29 -20.94 -11.22
N LEU A 260 0.11 -20.32 -11.43
CA LEU A 260 -0.02 -19.05 -12.13
C LEU A 260 0.61 -17.89 -11.35
N PRO A 261 1.36 -17.01 -12.02
CA PRO A 261 1.98 -15.83 -11.37
C PRO A 261 0.95 -14.92 -10.70
N GLN A 262 -0.23 -14.77 -11.29
CA GLN A 262 -1.31 -13.92 -10.78
C GLN A 262 -1.85 -14.44 -9.44
N VAL A 263 -2.03 -15.77 -9.30
CA VAL A 263 -2.48 -16.40 -8.06
C VAL A 263 -1.41 -16.26 -6.98
N LYS A 264 -0.13 -16.49 -7.33
CA LYS A 264 1.00 -16.29 -6.40
C LYS A 264 1.09 -14.84 -5.93
N LEU A 265 0.91 -13.88 -6.83
CA LEU A 265 0.91 -12.46 -6.51
C LEU A 265 -0.28 -12.11 -5.61
N PHE A 266 -1.46 -12.64 -5.89
CA PHE A 266 -2.64 -12.45 -5.06
C PHE A 266 -2.41 -12.96 -3.63
N ARG A 267 -1.94 -14.22 -3.48
CA ARG A 267 -1.61 -14.80 -2.18
C ARG A 267 -0.58 -13.99 -1.39
N TRP A 268 0.41 -13.44 -2.08
CA TRP A 268 1.43 -12.61 -1.44
C TRP A 268 0.89 -11.27 -0.89
N ARG A 269 -0.25 -10.80 -1.43
CA ARG A 269 -0.85 -9.52 -1.07
C ARG A 269 -2.04 -9.64 -0.13
N ALA A 270 -2.78 -10.74 -0.18
CA ALA A 270 -3.99 -10.95 0.59
C ALA A 270 -3.69 -11.14 2.08
N TYR A 271 -4.58 -10.68 2.93
CA TYR A 271 -4.55 -11.00 4.36
C TYR A 271 -4.84 -12.46 4.60
N ALA A 272 -5.88 -12.95 3.96
CA ALA A 272 -6.25 -14.36 3.92
C ALA A 272 -6.74 -14.72 2.53
N VAL A 273 -6.74 -16.02 2.21
CA VAL A 273 -7.21 -16.48 0.90
C VAL A 273 -8.28 -17.55 1.08
N ALA A 274 -9.49 -17.21 0.69
CA ALA A 274 -10.58 -18.13 0.53
C ALA A 274 -10.78 -18.46 -0.96
N ILE A 275 -11.28 -19.66 -1.24
CA ILE A 275 -11.42 -20.16 -2.61
C ILE A 275 -12.83 -20.70 -2.81
N ASN A 276 -13.52 -20.18 -3.82
CA ASN A 276 -14.71 -20.81 -4.38
C ASN A 276 -14.32 -21.62 -5.61
N ALA A 277 -14.70 -22.90 -5.66
CA ALA A 277 -14.43 -23.78 -6.76
C ALA A 277 -15.76 -24.38 -7.28
N SER A 278 -15.99 -24.26 -8.58
CA SER A 278 -17.15 -24.84 -9.24
C SER A 278 -16.73 -25.50 -10.56
N GLU A 279 -17.34 -26.63 -10.87
CA GLU A 279 -17.15 -27.28 -12.14
C GLU A 279 -18.32 -26.94 -13.07
N LEU A 280 -18.00 -26.48 -14.26
CA LEU A 280 -18.97 -26.16 -15.30
C LEU A 280 -18.51 -26.76 -16.64
N ASN A 281 -19.29 -27.70 -17.18
CA ASN A 281 -19.04 -28.33 -18.49
C ASN A 281 -17.63 -28.96 -18.64
N GLY A 282 -17.11 -29.60 -17.59
CA GLY A 282 -15.77 -30.22 -17.59
C GLY A 282 -14.60 -29.24 -17.37
N SER A 283 -14.89 -27.97 -17.16
CA SER A 283 -13.94 -26.92 -16.84
C SER A 283 -14.11 -26.48 -15.37
N TRP A 284 -13.03 -26.25 -14.66
CA TRP A 284 -13.05 -25.75 -13.28
C TRP A 284 -12.92 -24.23 -13.26
N LEU A 285 -13.84 -23.56 -12.58
CA LEU A 285 -13.74 -22.13 -12.25
C LEU A 285 -13.34 -21.99 -10.78
N LEU A 286 -12.18 -21.37 -10.54
CA LEU A 286 -11.60 -21.13 -9.23
C LEU A 286 -11.56 -19.63 -8.98
N GLU A 287 -12.25 -19.15 -7.95
CA GLU A 287 -12.20 -17.75 -7.50
C GLU A 287 -11.43 -17.67 -6.19
N TYR A 288 -10.24 -17.11 -6.24
CA TYR A 288 -9.43 -16.74 -5.08
C TYR A 288 -9.84 -15.35 -4.61
N TYR A 289 -10.23 -15.19 -3.37
CA TYR A 289 -10.61 -13.90 -2.84
C TYR A 289 -10.09 -13.68 -1.41
N ASP A 290 -9.91 -12.41 -1.04
CA ASP A 290 -9.56 -11.99 0.31
C ASP A 290 -10.87 -11.74 1.09
N PRO A 291 -11.16 -12.49 2.19
CA PRO A 291 -12.37 -12.33 2.97
C PRO A 291 -12.55 -10.93 3.57
N VAL A 292 -11.45 -10.28 3.98
CA VAL A 292 -11.48 -8.92 4.54
C VAL A 292 -11.94 -7.93 3.48
N VAL A 293 -11.32 -7.98 2.29
CA VAL A 293 -11.71 -7.11 1.16
C VAL A 293 -13.12 -7.38 0.71
N LYS A 294 -13.51 -8.65 0.65
CA LYS A 294 -14.87 -9.04 0.24
C LYS A 294 -15.92 -8.48 1.19
N GLN A 295 -15.65 -8.51 2.49
CA GLN A 295 -16.51 -7.92 3.52
C GLN A 295 -16.62 -6.39 3.33
N GLU A 296 -15.49 -5.70 3.17
CA GLU A 296 -15.45 -4.25 2.92
C GLU A 296 -16.26 -3.86 1.67
N MET A 297 -16.15 -4.63 0.58
CA MET A 297 -16.88 -4.38 -0.66
C MET A 297 -18.39 -4.64 -0.53
N MET A 298 -18.82 -5.51 0.36
CA MET A 298 -20.24 -5.78 0.61
C MET A 298 -20.91 -4.63 1.38
N ASN A 299 -20.18 -3.95 2.25
CA ASN A 299 -20.73 -2.97 3.19
C ASN A 299 -20.41 -1.51 2.82
N SER A 300 -19.36 -1.29 2.05
CA SER A 300 -18.99 0.04 1.56
C SER A 300 -18.50 -0.01 0.12
N TRP A 301 -18.93 0.95 -0.69
CA TRP A 301 -18.43 1.12 -2.06
C TRP A 301 -17.01 1.72 -2.00
N SER A 302 -15.99 0.89 -1.76
CA SER A 302 -14.59 1.31 -1.79
C SER A 302 -14.04 1.17 -3.22
N ILE A 303 -14.02 2.26 -3.95
CA ILE A 303 -13.42 2.37 -5.30
C ILE A 303 -11.94 1.94 -5.26
N ALA A 304 -11.23 2.21 -4.17
CA ALA A 304 -9.83 1.87 -4.01
C ALA A 304 -9.58 0.35 -4.03
N ASN A 305 -10.45 -0.44 -3.42
CA ASN A 305 -10.33 -1.90 -3.37
C ASN A 305 -10.73 -2.55 -4.71
N ALA A 306 -11.73 -2.02 -5.40
CA ALA A 306 -12.14 -2.51 -6.71
C ALA A 306 -11.07 -2.24 -7.80
N ALA A 307 -10.40 -1.09 -7.75
CA ALA A 307 -9.39 -0.69 -8.75
C ALA A 307 -8.02 -1.34 -8.54
N SER A 308 -7.74 -1.92 -7.35
CA SER A 308 -6.39 -2.35 -6.98
C SER A 308 -6.03 -3.79 -7.36
N GLY A 309 -6.97 -4.60 -7.89
CA GLY A 309 -6.77 -6.05 -8.14
C GLY A 309 -6.51 -6.86 -6.86
N TYR A 310 -6.88 -6.31 -5.70
CA TYR A 310 -6.74 -6.97 -4.41
C TYR A 310 -7.96 -7.81 -4.03
N GLY A 311 -9.09 -7.63 -4.70
CA GLY A 311 -10.35 -8.25 -4.31
C GLY A 311 -10.44 -9.74 -4.61
N SER A 312 -10.14 -10.14 -5.85
CA SER A 312 -10.18 -11.54 -6.27
C SER A 312 -9.38 -11.79 -7.54
N VAL A 313 -9.01 -13.07 -7.73
CA VAL A 313 -8.47 -13.59 -9.00
C VAL A 313 -9.31 -14.79 -9.40
N ARG A 314 -9.83 -14.78 -10.63
CA ARG A 314 -10.58 -15.89 -11.19
C ARG A 314 -9.73 -16.65 -12.19
N VAL A 315 -9.75 -17.98 -12.06
CA VAL A 315 -8.96 -18.89 -12.89
C VAL A 315 -9.89 -19.93 -13.48
N GLN A 316 -9.83 -20.12 -14.78
CA GLN A 316 -10.42 -21.24 -15.46
C GLN A 316 -9.34 -22.30 -15.73
N ALA A 317 -9.60 -23.53 -15.31
CA ALA A 317 -8.71 -24.67 -15.53
C ALA A 317 -9.43 -25.76 -16.33
N GLU A 318 -8.86 -26.14 -17.47
CA GLU A 318 -9.40 -27.10 -18.41
C GLU A 318 -8.25 -27.80 -19.15
N ASN A 319 -8.39 -29.12 -19.44
CA ASN A 319 -7.46 -29.88 -20.32
C ASN A 319 -5.97 -29.71 -19.96
N ASN A 320 -5.62 -29.72 -18.67
CA ASN A 320 -4.26 -29.50 -18.15
C ASN A 320 -3.69 -28.06 -18.35
N GLU A 321 -4.51 -27.09 -18.68
CA GLU A 321 -4.13 -25.68 -18.76
C GLU A 321 -4.97 -24.86 -17.77
N ALA A 322 -4.41 -23.74 -17.33
CA ALA A 322 -5.12 -22.77 -16.49
C ALA A 322 -4.83 -21.35 -16.98
N GLN A 323 -5.86 -20.52 -16.97
CA GLN A 323 -5.75 -19.11 -17.35
C GLN A 323 -6.60 -18.23 -16.44
N VAL A 324 -6.20 -16.98 -16.26
CA VAL A 324 -6.99 -15.97 -15.57
C VAL A 324 -8.10 -15.46 -16.48
N VAL A 325 -9.32 -15.35 -15.95
CA VAL A 325 -10.53 -14.96 -16.66
C VAL A 325 -11.24 -13.77 -16.00
#